data_0e25fb72a7e9921a79f47aac2450d483
#
_entry.id   0e25fb72a7e9921a79f47aac2450d483
#
_cell.length_a   1.000
_cell.length_b   1.000
_cell.length_c   1.000
_cell.angle_alpha   90.00
_cell.angle_beta   90.00
_cell.angle_gamma   90.00
#
_symmetry.space_group_name_H-M   'P 1'
#
loop_
_entity.id
_entity.type
_entity.pdbx_description
1 polymer ?
#
loop_
_entity_poly.entity_id
_entity_poly.type
_entity_poly.pdbx_seq_one_letter_code
_entity_poly.pdbx_strand_id
1 'polypeptide(L)'
;GVSSLILTLEFLKLGKRVCVASKEIFLLLGNKITALANQYSGEVIPIDSEHSGLFQLIKNEDISNIRRVYLTASGGPFFGKNNAQLRNVTPKEALNHPTWSMGDKISIDSATMMNKAIEIIEASIMFKIPHKKIYPIITRKSHIHSIVEIIDGNILFSGSYNDMRIPIGYALNFPNRLDSTEYKFQPDERINLIRIHEKNYKAFSLARKALDIGGSMPAVMNAANNIAVEAFLNNKIKFTDILKIVDKTMKGHKPIKKINLKNIMNINEIALKDAYNILNK
;
A
#
# COMPACT_ATOMS: atom_id res chain seq x y z
N GLY A 1 -9.76 6.92 3.92
CA GLY A 1 -9.59 7.09 5.36
C GLY A 1 -10.64 6.34 6.17
N VAL A 2 -10.73 6.66 7.47
CA VAL A 2 -11.68 6.00 8.40
C VAL A 2 -13.15 6.17 7.98
N SER A 3 -13.51 7.28 7.34
CA SER A 3 -14.86 7.54 6.84
C SER A 3 -15.33 6.52 5.79
N SER A 4 -14.44 6.06 4.92
CA SER A 4 -14.78 5.03 3.92
C SER A 4 -14.95 3.64 4.52
N LEU A 5 -14.41 3.41 5.73
CA LEU A 5 -14.50 2.11 6.40
C LEU A 5 -15.94 1.70 6.71
N ILE A 6 -16.72 2.60 7.31
CA ILE A 6 -18.12 2.32 7.70
C ILE A 6 -18.94 1.97 6.46
N LEU A 7 -18.86 2.79 5.41
CA LEU A 7 -19.58 2.55 4.15
C LEU A 7 -19.17 1.21 3.53
N THR A 8 -17.86 0.91 3.48
CA THR A 8 -17.38 -0.38 2.97
C THR A 8 -18.00 -1.56 3.72
N LEU A 9 -18.02 -1.50 5.05
CA LEU A 9 -18.60 -2.58 5.86
C LEU A 9 -20.10 -2.75 5.65
N GLU A 10 -20.85 -1.65 5.56
CA GLU A 10 -22.29 -1.72 5.32
C GLU A 10 -22.61 -2.29 3.93
N PHE A 11 -21.89 -1.87 2.87
CA PHE A 11 -22.08 -2.44 1.54
C PHE A 11 -21.71 -3.94 1.48
N LEU A 12 -20.65 -4.35 2.17
CA LEU A 12 -20.28 -5.78 2.24
C LEU A 12 -21.34 -6.61 2.97
N LYS A 13 -21.95 -6.09 4.06
CA LYS A 13 -23.05 -6.77 4.76
C LYS A 13 -24.32 -6.91 3.89
N LEU A 14 -24.50 -6.03 2.92
CA LEU A 14 -25.57 -6.13 1.92
C LEU A 14 -25.21 -7.05 0.74
N GLY A 15 -24.12 -7.80 0.82
CA GLY A 15 -23.67 -8.69 -0.25
C GLY A 15 -23.22 -7.96 -1.51
N LYS A 16 -22.82 -6.69 -1.40
CA LYS A 16 -22.43 -5.88 -2.56
C LYS A 16 -20.94 -6.04 -2.87
N ARG A 17 -20.61 -5.81 -4.16
CA ARG A 17 -19.24 -5.60 -4.60
C ARG A 17 -18.78 -4.22 -4.18
N VAL A 18 -17.61 -4.14 -3.57
CA VAL A 18 -16.95 -2.89 -3.17
C VAL A 18 -15.61 -2.77 -3.88
N CYS A 19 -15.47 -1.78 -4.74
CA CYS A 19 -14.21 -1.44 -5.38
C CYS A 19 -13.40 -0.55 -4.44
N VAL A 20 -12.28 -1.07 -3.91
CA VAL A 20 -11.53 -0.43 -2.81
C VAL A 20 -10.31 0.29 -3.33
N ALA A 21 -10.29 1.62 -3.13
CA ALA A 21 -9.13 2.48 -3.37
C ALA A 21 -8.39 2.84 -2.08
N SER A 22 -9.07 2.75 -0.92
CA SER A 22 -8.51 3.16 0.38
C SER A 22 -7.76 2.01 1.03
N LYS A 23 -6.43 2.04 0.96
CA LYS A 23 -5.51 1.05 1.57
C LYS A 23 -5.71 0.93 3.08
N GLU A 24 -6.08 2.03 3.73
CA GLU A 24 -6.24 2.14 5.18
C GLU A 24 -7.28 1.16 5.73
N ILE A 25 -8.27 0.77 4.94
CA ILE A 25 -9.31 -0.18 5.35
C ILE A 25 -8.68 -1.51 5.78
N PHE A 26 -7.69 -2.00 5.02
CA PHE A 26 -6.99 -3.25 5.33
C PHE A 26 -6.06 -3.08 6.54
N LEU A 27 -5.43 -1.92 6.70
CA LEU A 27 -4.58 -1.63 7.85
C LEU A 27 -5.37 -1.54 9.16
N LEU A 28 -6.63 -1.07 9.08
CA LEU A 28 -7.51 -0.92 10.24
C LEU A 28 -8.13 -2.26 10.67
N LEU A 29 -8.69 -3.02 9.75
CA LEU A 29 -9.45 -4.23 10.08
C LEU A 29 -8.75 -5.55 9.75
N GLY A 30 -7.68 -5.50 8.98
CA GLY A 30 -6.96 -6.72 8.57
C GLY A 30 -7.88 -7.72 7.87
N ASN A 31 -7.70 -8.99 8.18
CA ASN A 31 -8.46 -10.10 7.58
C ASN A 31 -9.98 -10.05 7.84
N LYS A 32 -10.47 -9.17 8.71
CA LYS A 32 -11.92 -9.07 8.97
C LYS A 32 -12.72 -8.55 7.80
N ILE A 33 -12.11 -7.76 6.91
CA ILE A 33 -12.75 -7.30 5.68
C ILE A 33 -13.06 -8.49 4.77
N THR A 34 -12.08 -9.33 4.52
CA THR A 34 -12.25 -10.51 3.66
C THR A 34 -13.18 -11.55 4.31
N ALA A 35 -13.11 -11.70 5.64
CA ALA A 35 -14.04 -12.55 6.38
C ALA A 35 -15.49 -12.06 6.29
N LEU A 36 -15.71 -10.75 6.43
CA LEU A 36 -17.03 -10.14 6.30
C LEU A 36 -17.58 -10.28 4.89
N ALA A 37 -16.76 -10.01 3.87
CA ALA A 37 -17.15 -10.20 2.47
C ALA A 37 -17.61 -11.63 2.23
N ASN A 38 -16.84 -12.63 2.66
CA ASN A 38 -17.22 -14.05 2.51
C ASN A 38 -18.49 -14.40 3.28
N GLN A 39 -18.68 -13.87 4.51
CA GLN A 39 -19.86 -14.16 5.33
C GLN A 39 -21.16 -13.69 4.70
N TYR A 40 -21.13 -12.56 3.99
CA TYR A 40 -22.33 -11.95 3.39
C TYR A 40 -22.36 -12.05 1.86
N SER A 41 -21.53 -12.90 1.27
CA SER A 41 -21.40 -13.04 -0.20
C SER A 41 -21.11 -11.71 -0.91
N GLY A 42 -20.46 -10.80 -0.21
CA GLY A 42 -19.93 -9.56 -0.78
C GLY A 42 -18.59 -9.79 -1.46
N GLU A 43 -18.17 -8.86 -2.26
CA GLU A 43 -16.92 -8.96 -3.01
C GLU A 43 -16.06 -7.69 -2.84
N VAL A 44 -14.76 -7.88 -2.70
CA VAL A 44 -13.78 -6.77 -2.61
C VAL A 44 -12.87 -6.82 -3.82
N ILE A 45 -12.92 -5.78 -4.65
CA ILE A 45 -12.07 -5.64 -5.84
C ILE A 45 -11.09 -4.49 -5.62
N PRO A 46 -9.76 -4.70 -5.77
CA PRO A 46 -8.78 -3.64 -5.60
C PRO A 46 -8.77 -2.68 -6.80
N ILE A 47 -8.62 -1.38 -6.49
CA ILE A 47 -8.42 -0.33 -7.49
C ILE A 47 -6.95 0.07 -7.61
N ASP A 48 -6.17 -0.04 -6.51
CA ASP A 48 -4.74 0.22 -6.56
C ASP A 48 -4.09 -0.57 -7.71
N SER A 49 -3.25 0.08 -8.53
CA SER A 49 -2.77 -0.51 -9.78
C SER A 49 -2.00 -1.81 -9.58
N GLU A 50 -1.17 -1.89 -8.54
CA GLU A 50 -0.39 -3.07 -8.23
C GLU A 50 -1.28 -4.21 -7.70
N HIS A 51 -2.27 -3.87 -6.88
CA HIS A 51 -3.21 -4.87 -6.35
C HIS A 51 -4.21 -5.33 -7.41
N SER A 52 -4.67 -4.43 -8.28
CA SER A 52 -5.49 -4.78 -9.44
C SER A 52 -4.72 -5.72 -10.38
N GLY A 53 -3.44 -5.43 -10.64
CA GLY A 53 -2.57 -6.29 -11.41
C GLY A 53 -2.38 -7.67 -10.76
N LEU A 54 -2.07 -7.69 -9.45
CA LEU A 54 -1.91 -8.93 -8.69
C LEU A 54 -3.20 -9.75 -8.68
N PHE A 55 -4.36 -9.12 -8.42
CA PHE A 55 -5.67 -9.77 -8.46
C PHE A 55 -5.91 -10.48 -9.79
N GLN A 56 -5.59 -9.83 -10.93
CA GLN A 56 -5.76 -10.40 -12.25
C GLN A 56 -4.85 -11.62 -12.50
N LEU A 57 -3.64 -11.61 -11.95
CA LEU A 57 -2.68 -12.72 -12.11
C LEU A 57 -3.06 -13.95 -11.28
N ILE A 58 -3.61 -13.76 -10.07
CA ILE A 58 -3.78 -14.86 -9.11
C ILE A 58 -5.23 -15.30 -8.89
N LYS A 59 -6.22 -14.66 -9.53
CA LYS A 59 -7.65 -14.96 -9.30
C LYS A 59 -8.06 -16.41 -9.53
N ASN A 60 -7.32 -17.13 -10.38
CA ASN A 60 -7.55 -18.55 -10.71
C ASN A 60 -6.43 -19.45 -10.18
N GLU A 61 -5.48 -18.91 -9.39
CA GLU A 61 -4.36 -19.65 -8.85
C GLU A 61 -4.60 -20.03 -7.39
N ASP A 62 -4.17 -21.21 -7.02
CA ASP A 62 -4.05 -21.56 -5.60
C ASP A 62 -2.89 -20.78 -4.99
N ILE A 63 -3.13 -20.17 -3.83
CA ILE A 63 -2.09 -19.40 -3.10
C ILE A 63 -0.88 -20.26 -2.73
N SER A 64 -1.06 -21.58 -2.58
CA SER A 64 0.05 -22.52 -2.34
C SER A 64 1.02 -22.58 -3.52
N ASN A 65 0.54 -22.38 -4.76
CA ASN A 65 1.36 -22.35 -5.97
C ASN A 65 2.21 -21.08 -6.09
N ILE A 66 1.92 -20.06 -5.32
CA ILE A 66 2.67 -18.79 -5.38
C ILE A 66 3.99 -18.94 -4.60
N ARG A 67 5.11 -18.87 -5.32
CA ARG A 67 6.44 -18.84 -4.72
C ARG A 67 6.79 -17.46 -4.22
N ARG A 68 6.63 -16.43 -5.04
CA ARG A 68 6.90 -15.01 -4.73
C ARG A 68 5.97 -14.07 -5.47
N VAL A 69 5.73 -12.92 -4.87
CA VAL A 69 5.05 -11.79 -5.49
C VAL A 69 5.99 -10.60 -5.46
N TYR A 70 6.06 -9.86 -6.55
CA TYR A 70 6.78 -8.59 -6.61
C TYR A 70 5.78 -7.47 -6.91
N LEU A 71 5.72 -6.48 -6.00
CA LEU A 71 4.97 -5.25 -6.21
C LEU A 71 5.94 -4.18 -6.72
N THR A 72 5.63 -3.60 -7.86
CA THR A 72 6.52 -2.63 -8.47
C THR A 72 6.36 -1.24 -7.83
N ALA A 73 7.41 -0.46 -7.85
CA ALA A 73 7.44 0.92 -7.39
C ALA A 73 8.24 1.79 -8.36
N SER A 74 7.86 3.06 -8.52
CA SER A 74 8.67 4.03 -9.29
C SER A 74 9.99 4.36 -8.61
N GLY A 75 10.08 4.13 -7.29
CA GLY A 75 11.18 4.56 -6.43
C GLY A 75 11.04 5.99 -5.91
N GLY A 76 9.99 6.69 -6.32
CA GLY A 76 9.75 8.09 -5.95
C GLY A 76 10.81 9.06 -6.47
N PRO A 77 10.75 10.35 -6.05
CA PRO A 77 11.66 11.39 -6.52
C PRO A 77 13.09 11.24 -5.98
N PHE A 78 13.29 10.42 -4.95
CA PHE A 78 14.58 10.31 -4.26
C PHE A 78 15.27 8.96 -4.41
N PHE A 79 14.85 8.17 -5.40
CA PHE A 79 15.51 6.90 -5.68
C PHE A 79 17.02 7.07 -5.90
N GLY A 80 17.82 6.28 -5.15
CA GLY A 80 19.28 6.33 -5.20
C GLY A 80 19.93 7.38 -4.29
N LYS A 81 19.16 8.26 -3.64
CA LYS A 81 19.70 9.22 -2.67
C LYS A 81 19.94 8.57 -1.30
N ASN A 82 21.03 8.96 -0.65
CA ASN A 82 21.37 8.55 0.70
C ASN A 82 20.78 9.50 1.77
N ASN A 83 20.83 9.11 3.04
CA ASN A 83 20.27 9.89 4.15
C ASN A 83 20.86 11.31 4.28
N ALA A 84 22.12 11.53 3.95
CA ALA A 84 22.71 12.87 4.00
C ALA A 84 22.07 13.79 2.96
N GLN A 85 21.84 13.28 1.75
CA GLN A 85 21.18 14.00 0.66
C GLN A 85 19.69 14.28 0.95
N LEU A 86 19.05 13.44 1.80
CA LEU A 86 17.64 13.60 2.16
C LEU A 86 17.41 14.55 3.33
N ARG A 87 18.48 15.00 4.03
CA ARG A 87 18.35 15.77 5.28
C ARG A 87 17.66 17.12 5.09
N ASN A 88 17.88 17.76 3.95
CA ASN A 88 17.39 19.11 3.67
C ASN A 88 16.34 19.15 2.54
N VAL A 89 15.74 17.99 2.23
CA VAL A 89 14.68 17.90 1.22
C VAL A 89 13.46 18.69 1.70
N THR A 90 12.94 19.50 0.78
CA THR A 90 11.74 20.32 1.00
C THR A 90 10.45 19.58 0.62
N PRO A 91 9.28 19.99 1.12
CA PRO A 91 7.99 19.46 0.65
C PRO A 91 7.82 19.58 -0.86
N LYS A 92 8.18 20.70 -1.45
CA LYS A 92 8.08 20.92 -2.90
C LYS A 92 8.87 19.88 -3.72
N GLU A 93 10.09 19.56 -3.30
CA GLU A 93 10.89 18.52 -3.95
C GLU A 93 10.28 17.12 -3.76
N ALA A 94 9.74 16.83 -2.58
CA ALA A 94 9.13 15.54 -2.28
C ALA A 94 7.80 15.31 -3.00
N LEU A 95 7.05 16.36 -3.31
CA LEU A 95 5.80 16.32 -4.06
C LEU A 95 6.03 16.12 -5.57
N ASN A 96 7.23 16.34 -6.09
CA ASN A 96 7.54 16.19 -7.52
C ASN A 96 7.75 14.71 -7.88
N HIS A 97 6.63 13.97 -8.02
CA HIS A 97 6.66 12.55 -8.38
C HIS A 97 7.02 12.35 -9.85
N PRO A 98 7.93 11.38 -10.20
CA PRO A 98 8.47 11.24 -11.57
C PRO A 98 7.45 10.71 -12.59
N THR A 99 6.37 10.05 -12.17
CA THR A 99 5.49 9.28 -13.07
C THR A 99 4.01 9.61 -12.90
N TRP A 100 3.54 9.86 -11.67
CA TRP A 100 2.13 10.05 -11.35
C TRP A 100 1.86 11.46 -10.84
N SER A 101 0.72 12.03 -11.28
CA SER A 101 0.14 13.21 -10.61
C SER A 101 -0.81 12.70 -9.52
N MET A 102 -0.46 12.92 -8.26
CA MET A 102 -1.16 12.35 -7.09
C MET A 102 -1.37 13.42 -6.03
N GLY A 103 -2.26 13.12 -5.06
CA GLY A 103 -2.42 13.96 -3.88
C GLY A 103 -1.15 14.02 -3.02
N ASP A 104 -1.05 15.07 -2.19
CA ASP A 104 0.15 15.39 -1.43
C ASP A 104 0.62 14.24 -0.54
N LYS A 105 -0.31 13.65 0.24
CA LYS A 105 0.04 12.55 1.16
C LYS A 105 0.67 11.37 0.43
N ILE A 106 0.04 10.88 -0.65
CA ILE A 106 0.53 9.71 -1.36
C ILE A 106 1.85 10.00 -2.09
N SER A 107 2.10 11.27 -2.50
CA SER A 107 3.38 11.69 -3.07
C SER A 107 4.51 11.61 -2.04
N ILE A 108 4.27 12.07 -0.79
CA ILE A 108 5.23 11.92 0.31
C ILE A 108 5.42 10.45 0.69
N ASP A 109 4.34 9.65 0.72
CA ASP A 109 4.43 8.22 0.97
C ASP A 109 5.25 7.49 -0.12
N SER A 110 5.15 7.91 -1.37
CA SER A 110 6.01 7.42 -2.46
C SER A 110 7.47 7.81 -2.24
N ALA A 111 7.72 9.08 -1.89
CA ALA A 111 9.07 9.61 -1.64
C ALA A 111 9.78 8.89 -0.49
N THR A 112 9.06 8.50 0.55
CA THR A 112 9.57 7.75 1.72
C THR A 112 9.58 6.23 1.50
N MET A 113 9.03 5.71 0.41
CA MET A 113 8.70 4.31 0.15
C MET A 113 7.62 3.74 1.11
N MET A 114 6.97 4.57 1.91
CA MET A 114 5.89 4.15 2.81
C MET A 114 4.67 3.67 2.02
N ASN A 115 4.37 4.26 0.86
CA ASN A 115 3.28 3.79 0.01
C ASN A 115 3.46 2.31 -0.33
N LYS A 116 4.63 1.91 -0.83
CA LYS A 116 4.92 0.50 -1.17
C LYS A 116 4.98 -0.39 0.06
N ALA A 117 5.43 0.14 1.20
CA ALA A 117 5.42 -0.57 2.47
C ALA A 117 3.98 -0.87 2.95
N ILE A 118 3.06 0.09 2.81
CA ILE A 118 1.62 -0.08 3.08
C ILE A 118 1.01 -1.09 2.10
N GLU A 119 1.35 -1.03 0.83
CA GLU A 119 0.87 -1.96 -0.18
C GLU A 119 1.28 -3.42 0.08
N ILE A 120 2.46 -3.66 0.66
CA ILE A 120 2.85 -5.00 1.11
C ILE A 120 1.90 -5.50 2.21
N ILE A 121 1.48 -4.63 3.13
CA ILE A 121 0.51 -4.98 4.17
C ILE A 121 -0.85 -5.30 3.53
N GLU A 122 -1.31 -4.44 2.66
CA GLU A 122 -2.58 -4.59 1.95
C GLU A 122 -2.62 -5.90 1.16
N ALA A 123 -1.60 -6.17 0.32
CA ALA A 123 -1.51 -7.40 -0.47
C ALA A 123 -1.49 -8.66 0.41
N SER A 124 -0.73 -8.62 1.51
CA SER A 124 -0.66 -9.74 2.45
C SER A 124 -2.02 -10.06 3.07
N ILE A 125 -2.80 -9.05 3.41
CA ILE A 125 -4.11 -9.19 4.03
C ILE A 125 -5.17 -9.56 2.99
N MET A 126 -5.25 -8.82 1.88
CA MET A 126 -6.27 -8.98 0.85
C MET A 126 -6.20 -10.35 0.20
N PHE A 127 -5.00 -10.78 -0.18
CA PHE A 127 -4.78 -12.03 -0.92
C PHE A 127 -4.36 -13.20 -0.03
N LYS A 128 -4.26 -12.98 1.28
CA LYS A 128 -3.80 -14.00 2.25
C LYS A 128 -2.42 -14.59 1.91
N ILE A 129 -1.57 -13.80 1.25
CA ILE A 129 -0.20 -14.19 0.91
C ILE A 129 0.72 -13.81 2.08
N PRO A 130 1.52 -14.75 2.61
CA PRO A 130 2.50 -14.42 3.65
C PRO A 130 3.40 -13.26 3.21
N HIS A 131 3.50 -12.21 4.02
CA HIS A 131 4.27 -11.03 3.65
C HIS A 131 5.73 -11.32 3.31
N LYS A 132 6.29 -12.42 3.83
CA LYS A 132 7.65 -12.90 3.50
C LYS A 132 7.79 -13.37 2.05
N LYS A 133 6.68 -13.63 1.35
CA LYS A 133 6.65 -13.94 -0.09
C LYS A 133 6.45 -12.70 -0.97
N ILE A 134 6.18 -11.52 -0.41
CA ILE A 134 5.90 -10.29 -1.14
C ILE A 134 7.12 -9.37 -1.09
N TYR A 135 7.66 -9.00 -2.24
CA TYR A 135 8.89 -8.21 -2.39
C TYR A 135 8.62 -6.93 -3.17
N PRO A 136 9.20 -5.79 -2.77
CA PRO A 136 9.20 -4.60 -3.60
C PRO A 136 10.28 -4.70 -4.68
N ILE A 137 9.97 -4.15 -5.86
CA ILE A 137 10.92 -4.04 -6.97
C ILE A 137 10.74 -2.69 -7.66
N ILE A 138 11.80 -2.08 -8.20
CA ILE A 138 11.69 -0.81 -8.90
C ILE A 138 11.53 -1.03 -10.40
N THR A 139 10.56 -0.31 -10.97
CA THR A 139 10.45 -0.05 -12.41
C THR A 139 10.17 1.43 -12.63
N ARG A 140 11.10 2.14 -13.27
CA ARG A 140 11.04 3.60 -13.40
C ARG A 140 9.89 4.09 -14.27
N LYS A 141 9.48 3.32 -15.25
CA LYS A 141 8.37 3.65 -16.17
C LYS A 141 6.98 3.27 -15.59
N SER A 142 6.95 2.44 -14.54
CA SER A 142 5.72 1.98 -13.85
C SER A 142 4.67 1.31 -14.76
N HIS A 143 5.06 0.79 -15.93
CA HIS A 143 4.13 0.07 -16.82
C HIS A 143 3.91 -1.38 -16.39
N ILE A 144 4.78 -1.95 -15.58
CA ILE A 144 4.55 -3.24 -14.90
C ILE A 144 4.14 -2.91 -13.47
N HIS A 145 3.05 -3.51 -13.01
CA HIS A 145 2.46 -3.27 -11.69
C HIS A 145 2.73 -4.40 -10.71
N SER A 146 2.62 -5.66 -11.19
CA SER A 146 2.85 -6.84 -10.36
C SER A 146 3.49 -7.96 -11.15
N ILE A 147 4.29 -8.77 -10.45
CA ILE A 147 4.92 -9.98 -10.99
C ILE A 147 4.68 -11.11 -10.00
N VAL A 148 4.32 -12.29 -10.50
CA VAL A 148 4.09 -13.49 -9.69
C VAL A 148 5.00 -14.60 -10.20
N GLU A 149 5.80 -15.17 -9.31
CA GLU A 149 6.61 -16.37 -9.55
C GLU A 149 5.86 -17.59 -9.01
N ILE A 150 5.55 -18.52 -9.87
CA ILE A 150 4.86 -19.78 -9.58
C ILE A 150 5.89 -20.87 -9.20
N ILE A 151 5.45 -21.87 -8.44
CA ILE A 151 6.33 -22.94 -7.95
C ILE A 151 6.95 -23.81 -9.07
N ASP A 152 6.31 -23.90 -10.22
CA ASP A 152 6.78 -24.62 -11.41
C ASP A 152 7.82 -23.84 -12.22
N GLY A 153 8.12 -22.57 -11.82
CA GLY A 153 9.09 -21.70 -12.48
C GLY A 153 8.48 -20.70 -13.47
N ASN A 154 7.17 -20.73 -13.72
CA ASN A 154 6.52 -19.73 -14.54
C ASN A 154 6.57 -18.36 -13.84
N ILE A 155 6.72 -17.28 -14.62
CA ILE A 155 6.70 -15.90 -14.16
C ILE A 155 5.61 -15.16 -14.92
N LEU A 156 4.62 -14.66 -14.17
CA LEU A 156 3.48 -13.93 -14.70
C LEU A 156 3.67 -12.44 -14.46
N PHE A 157 3.37 -11.62 -15.46
CA PHE A 157 3.47 -10.17 -15.40
C PHE A 157 2.12 -9.53 -15.62
N SER A 158 1.76 -8.55 -14.81
CA SER A 158 0.64 -7.65 -15.08
C SER A 158 1.18 -6.25 -15.32
N GLY A 159 0.76 -5.66 -16.42
CA GLY A 159 1.14 -4.30 -16.78
C GLY A 159 0.01 -3.58 -17.49
N SER A 160 0.05 -2.26 -17.40
CA SER A 160 -0.81 -1.34 -18.13
C SER A 160 -0.15 0.03 -18.22
N TYR A 161 -0.78 0.93 -18.94
CA TYR A 161 -0.39 2.35 -18.90
C TYR A 161 -0.65 2.96 -17.51
N ASN A 162 0.07 4.05 -17.20
CA ASN A 162 -0.06 4.78 -15.95
C ASN A 162 -1.33 5.64 -15.93
N ASP A 163 -2.46 4.97 -15.95
CA ASP A 163 -3.78 5.60 -15.95
C ASP A 163 -4.73 4.83 -15.02
N MET A 164 -5.23 5.51 -13.98
CA MET A 164 -6.14 4.91 -13.02
C MET A 164 -7.51 4.52 -13.60
N ARG A 165 -7.88 5.04 -14.78
CA ARG A 165 -9.11 4.60 -15.47
C ARG A 165 -9.07 3.11 -15.81
N ILE A 166 -7.88 2.54 -16.02
CA ILE A 166 -7.71 1.12 -16.35
C ILE A 166 -8.08 0.22 -15.15
N PRO A 167 -7.45 0.31 -13.98
CA PRO A 167 -7.83 -0.52 -12.84
C PRO A 167 -9.22 -0.20 -12.30
N ILE A 168 -9.68 1.05 -12.35
CA ILE A 168 -11.06 1.43 -11.99
C ILE A 168 -12.05 0.77 -12.95
N GLY A 169 -11.85 0.89 -14.25
CA GLY A 169 -12.71 0.30 -15.28
C GLY A 169 -12.78 -1.22 -15.15
N TYR A 170 -11.63 -1.87 -14.88
CA TYR A 170 -11.60 -3.31 -14.62
C TYR A 170 -12.40 -3.68 -13.36
N ALA A 171 -12.22 -2.96 -12.26
CA ALA A 171 -12.91 -3.25 -11.00
C ALA A 171 -14.44 -3.08 -11.12
N LEU A 172 -14.91 -2.07 -11.85
CA LEU A 172 -16.34 -1.80 -12.05
C LEU A 172 -17.00 -2.84 -12.95
N ASN A 173 -16.29 -3.33 -13.97
CA ASN A 173 -16.85 -4.26 -14.97
C ASN A 173 -16.54 -5.74 -14.70
N PHE A 174 -15.71 -6.04 -13.70
CA PHE A 174 -15.33 -7.43 -13.39
C PHE A 174 -16.58 -8.34 -13.26
N PRO A 175 -16.59 -9.55 -13.85
CA PRO A 175 -15.47 -10.25 -14.48
C PRO A 175 -15.19 -9.85 -15.95
N ASN A 176 -16.02 -9.01 -16.55
CA ASN A 176 -15.86 -8.55 -17.93
C ASN A 176 -14.75 -7.48 -18.03
N ARG A 177 -14.35 -7.16 -19.25
CA ARG A 177 -13.41 -6.08 -19.54
C ARG A 177 -14.08 -5.00 -20.36
N LEU A 178 -13.68 -3.74 -20.12
CA LEU A 178 -14.02 -2.63 -21.01
C LEU A 178 -13.08 -2.66 -22.21
N ASP A 179 -13.63 -2.48 -23.39
CA ASP A 179 -12.82 -2.19 -24.57
C ASP A 179 -12.25 -0.78 -24.47
N SER A 180 -10.96 -0.67 -24.72
CA SER A 180 -10.25 0.61 -24.75
C SER A 180 -9.32 0.65 -25.95
N THR A 181 -9.71 1.45 -26.95
CA THR A 181 -8.93 1.65 -28.17
C THR A 181 -7.78 2.65 -28.01
N GLU A 182 -7.76 3.41 -26.90
CA GLU A 182 -6.76 4.46 -26.64
C GLU A 182 -5.37 3.91 -26.32
N TYR A 183 -5.28 2.69 -25.73
CA TYR A 183 -4.03 2.13 -25.23
C TYR A 183 -3.55 1.00 -26.14
N LYS A 184 -2.39 1.22 -26.78
CA LYS A 184 -1.75 0.22 -27.63
C LYS A 184 -0.35 -0.09 -27.09
N PHE A 185 -0.11 -1.36 -26.76
CA PHE A 185 1.21 -1.82 -26.32
C PHE A 185 2.28 -1.52 -27.36
N GLN A 186 3.41 -0.95 -26.91
CA GLN A 186 4.57 -0.65 -27.74
C GLN A 186 5.63 -1.72 -27.46
N PRO A 187 5.87 -2.67 -28.39
CA PRO A 187 6.74 -3.83 -28.15
C PRO A 187 8.22 -3.49 -27.98
N ASP A 188 8.65 -2.34 -28.48
CA ASP A 188 10.05 -1.88 -28.41
C ASP A 188 10.42 -1.29 -27.02
N GLU A 189 9.48 -1.27 -26.09
CA GLU A 189 9.69 -0.67 -24.80
C GLU A 189 10.52 -1.57 -23.89
N ARG A 190 11.68 -1.08 -23.44
CA ARG A 190 12.54 -1.80 -22.50
C ARG A 190 11.95 -1.74 -21.08
N ILE A 191 11.78 -2.92 -20.49
CA ILE A 191 11.38 -3.07 -19.08
C ILE A 191 12.63 -3.27 -18.24
N ASN A 192 12.91 -2.32 -17.33
CA ASN A 192 14.00 -2.43 -16.38
C ASN A 192 13.46 -2.71 -14.99
N LEU A 193 13.82 -3.86 -14.43
CA LEU A 193 13.49 -4.26 -13.06
C LEU A 193 14.74 -4.14 -12.20
N ILE A 194 14.68 -3.29 -11.17
CA ILE A 194 15.82 -3.02 -10.27
C ILE A 194 15.47 -3.56 -8.89
N ARG A 195 16.31 -4.45 -8.39
CA ARG A 195 16.16 -5.05 -7.06
C ARG A 195 16.29 -4.00 -5.97
N ILE A 196 15.37 -4.02 -5.01
CA ILE A 196 15.43 -3.22 -3.78
C ILE A 196 16.11 -4.05 -2.67
N HIS A 197 17.08 -3.46 -2.02
CA HIS A 197 17.59 -3.96 -0.73
C HIS A 197 16.76 -3.32 0.38
N GLU A 198 15.71 -4.01 0.85
CA GLU A 198 14.72 -3.49 1.84
C GLU A 198 15.39 -2.89 3.08
N LYS A 199 16.53 -3.44 3.53
CA LYS A 199 17.29 -2.92 4.68
C LYS A 199 17.73 -1.45 4.54
N ASN A 200 17.80 -0.94 3.31
CA ASN A 200 18.18 0.46 3.04
C ASN A 200 16.99 1.42 3.18
N TYR A 201 15.77 0.89 3.32
CA TYR A 201 14.53 1.67 3.39
C TYR A 201 13.76 1.32 4.66
N LYS A 202 13.79 2.22 5.63
CA LYS A 202 13.15 2.02 6.94
C LYS A 202 11.65 1.71 6.85
N ALA A 203 10.96 2.24 5.84
CA ALA A 203 9.53 1.99 5.62
C ALA A 203 9.20 0.49 5.54
N PHE A 204 9.99 -0.29 4.79
CA PHE A 204 9.75 -1.74 4.69
C PHE A 204 9.94 -2.46 6.03
N SER A 205 10.98 -2.11 6.79
CA SER A 205 11.20 -2.71 8.11
C SER A 205 10.04 -2.42 9.07
N LEU A 206 9.44 -1.23 8.99
CA LEU A 206 8.27 -0.85 9.79
C LEU A 206 7.04 -1.67 9.38
N ALA A 207 6.78 -1.82 8.08
CA ALA A 207 5.66 -2.63 7.59
C ALA A 207 5.81 -4.12 7.93
N ARG A 208 7.01 -4.69 7.77
CA ARG A 208 7.29 -6.08 8.19
C ARG A 208 7.03 -6.27 9.67
N LYS A 209 7.57 -5.36 10.50
CA LYS A 209 7.33 -5.37 11.94
C LYS A 209 5.84 -5.23 12.29
N ALA A 210 5.10 -4.37 11.59
CA ALA A 210 3.67 -4.22 11.79
C ALA A 210 2.90 -5.51 11.50
N LEU A 211 3.27 -6.23 10.44
CA LEU A 211 2.67 -7.52 10.08
C LEU A 211 3.06 -8.65 11.06
N ASP A 212 4.32 -8.73 11.47
CA ASP A 212 4.81 -9.73 12.44
C ASP A 212 4.11 -9.58 13.81
N ILE A 213 3.92 -8.34 14.28
CA ILE A 213 3.19 -8.04 15.52
C ILE A 213 1.69 -8.27 15.32
N GLY A 214 1.14 -7.83 14.20
CA GLY A 214 -0.28 -7.94 13.87
C GLY A 214 -1.20 -7.11 14.78
N GLY A 215 -2.48 -7.46 14.81
CA GLY A 215 -3.49 -6.74 15.59
C GLY A 215 -3.59 -5.27 15.18
N SER A 216 -3.50 -4.37 16.17
CA SER A 216 -3.59 -2.91 15.96
C SER A 216 -2.35 -2.28 15.30
N MET A 217 -1.24 -2.99 15.18
CA MET A 217 0.03 -2.37 14.79
C MET A 217 0.02 -1.75 13.37
N PRO A 218 -0.57 -2.36 12.33
CA PRO A 218 -0.70 -1.72 11.01
C PRO A 218 -1.48 -0.40 11.06
N ALA A 219 -2.56 -0.35 11.84
CA ALA A 219 -3.36 0.86 12.03
C ALA A 219 -2.55 1.99 12.70
N VAL A 220 -1.80 1.64 13.75
CA VAL A 220 -0.91 2.58 14.47
C VAL A 220 0.19 3.12 13.57
N MET A 221 0.82 2.25 12.75
CA MET A 221 1.82 2.68 11.77
C MET A 221 1.23 3.71 10.80
N ASN A 222 0.03 3.45 10.28
CA ASN A 222 -0.63 4.36 9.34
C ASN A 222 -1.03 5.69 9.99
N ALA A 223 -1.60 5.66 11.20
CA ALA A 223 -1.97 6.87 11.95
C ALA A 223 -0.74 7.75 12.22
N ALA A 224 0.36 7.15 12.67
CA ALA A 224 1.61 7.86 12.90
C ALA A 224 2.18 8.45 11.61
N ASN A 225 2.09 7.73 10.50
CA ASN A 225 2.53 8.21 9.19
C ASN A 225 1.71 9.42 8.74
N ASN A 226 0.38 9.41 8.95
CA ASN A 226 -0.47 10.55 8.60
C ASN A 226 -0.02 11.84 9.31
N ILE A 227 0.20 11.79 10.63
CA ILE A 227 0.65 12.94 11.42
C ILE A 227 2.06 13.40 11.00
N ALA A 228 2.97 12.46 10.75
CA ALA A 228 4.34 12.80 10.36
C ALA A 228 4.40 13.43 8.96
N VAL A 229 3.62 12.93 8.02
CA VAL A 229 3.50 13.50 6.67
C VAL A 229 2.91 14.91 6.72
N GLU A 230 1.82 15.11 7.47
CA GLU A 230 1.21 16.42 7.65
C GLU A 230 2.19 17.42 8.27
N ALA A 231 2.94 17.01 9.29
CA ALA A 231 3.95 17.84 9.92
C ALA A 231 5.09 18.23 8.97
N PHE A 232 5.52 17.30 8.10
CA PHE A 232 6.52 17.58 7.07
C PHE A 232 5.99 18.57 6.03
N LEU A 233 4.78 18.37 5.52
CA LEU A 233 4.16 19.26 4.54
C LEU A 233 4.02 20.69 5.09
N ASN A 234 3.79 20.84 6.39
CA ASN A 234 3.73 22.12 7.11
C ASN A 234 5.11 22.62 7.57
N ASN A 235 6.22 22.04 7.11
CA ASN A 235 7.60 22.41 7.47
C ASN A 235 7.92 22.37 8.99
N LYS A 236 7.18 21.58 9.78
CA LYS A 236 7.40 21.40 11.22
C LYS A 236 8.52 20.40 11.53
N ILE A 237 8.81 19.48 10.61
CA ILE A 237 9.85 18.45 10.74
C ILE A 237 10.62 18.29 9.42
N LYS A 238 11.77 17.64 9.47
CA LYS A 238 12.54 17.27 8.30
C LYS A 238 11.97 16.00 7.65
N PHE A 239 12.23 15.82 6.37
CA PHE A 239 11.86 14.61 5.61
C PHE A 239 12.33 13.32 6.32
N THR A 240 13.58 13.32 6.81
CA THR A 240 14.16 12.16 7.51
C THR A 240 13.52 11.86 8.87
N ASP A 241 12.70 12.75 9.42
CA ASP A 241 12.05 12.54 10.70
C ASP A 241 10.70 11.84 10.59
N ILE A 242 10.10 11.82 9.38
CA ILE A 242 8.82 11.14 9.13
C ILE A 242 8.86 9.69 9.67
N LEU A 243 9.77 8.88 9.16
CA LEU A 243 9.86 7.47 9.55
C LEU A 243 10.41 7.25 10.96
N LYS A 244 11.06 8.25 11.57
CA LYS A 244 11.47 8.20 12.99
C LYS A 244 10.27 8.35 13.91
N ILE A 245 9.34 9.26 13.58
CA ILE A 245 8.10 9.46 14.34
C ILE A 245 7.25 8.20 14.27
N VAL A 246 7.09 7.60 13.08
CA VAL A 246 6.37 6.34 12.91
C VAL A 246 6.97 5.25 13.80
N ASP A 247 8.29 5.05 13.77
CA ASP A 247 8.98 4.04 14.58
C ASP A 247 8.80 4.27 16.09
N LYS A 248 8.92 5.52 16.54
CA LYS A 248 8.73 5.87 17.96
C LYS A 248 7.29 5.59 18.41
N THR A 249 6.29 5.97 17.62
CA THR A 249 4.88 5.71 17.93
C THR A 249 4.60 4.20 17.98
N MET A 250 5.08 3.44 17.01
CA MET A 250 4.95 1.97 17.01
C MET A 250 5.61 1.31 18.23
N LYS A 251 6.78 1.81 18.66
CA LYS A 251 7.48 1.28 19.85
C LYS A 251 6.76 1.58 21.16
N GLY A 252 6.10 2.74 21.25
CA GLY A 252 5.32 3.14 22.42
C GLY A 252 3.97 2.42 22.56
N HIS A 253 3.46 1.85 21.46
CA HIS A 253 2.14 1.24 21.44
C HIS A 253 2.14 -0.20 21.97
N LYS A 254 1.18 -0.52 22.85
CA LYS A 254 0.91 -1.90 23.29
C LYS A 254 -0.09 -2.56 22.34
N PRO A 255 0.32 -3.59 21.56
CA PRO A 255 -0.53 -4.17 20.52
C PRO A 255 -1.80 -4.81 21.06
N ILE A 256 -2.95 -4.48 20.48
CA ILE A 256 -4.25 -5.09 20.77
C ILE A 256 -4.52 -6.14 19.70
N LYS A 257 -4.61 -7.42 20.11
CA LYS A 257 -4.76 -8.55 19.18
C LYS A 257 -6.18 -8.69 18.63
N LYS A 258 -7.21 -8.51 19.49
CA LYS A 258 -8.61 -8.62 19.09
C LYS A 258 -9.15 -7.29 18.60
N ILE A 259 -9.08 -7.07 17.29
CA ILE A 259 -9.61 -5.87 16.65
C ILE A 259 -11.09 -6.04 16.32
N ASN A 260 -11.88 -5.01 16.57
CA ASN A 260 -13.26 -4.86 16.08
C ASN A 260 -13.51 -3.40 15.70
N LEU A 261 -14.66 -3.10 15.10
CA LEU A 261 -14.92 -1.75 14.60
C LEU A 261 -14.86 -0.69 15.72
N LYS A 262 -15.42 -1.03 16.90
CA LYS A 262 -15.47 -0.09 18.03
C LYS A 262 -14.08 0.24 18.58
N ASN A 263 -13.24 -0.79 18.79
CA ASN A 263 -11.92 -0.56 19.38
C ASN A 263 -10.90 -0.02 18.37
N ILE A 264 -11.03 -0.34 17.06
CA ILE A 264 -10.07 0.15 16.06
C ILE A 264 -10.20 1.67 15.85
N MET A 265 -11.39 2.23 15.94
CA MET A 265 -11.60 3.67 15.89
C MET A 265 -10.87 4.36 17.03
N ASN A 266 -11.06 3.89 18.26
CA ASN A 266 -10.37 4.41 19.43
C ASN A 266 -8.84 4.21 19.35
N ILE A 267 -8.37 3.05 18.87
CA ILE A 267 -6.94 2.80 18.66
C ILE A 267 -6.35 3.81 17.67
N ASN A 268 -7.06 4.09 16.57
CA ASN A 268 -6.61 5.05 15.59
C ASN A 268 -6.49 6.47 16.19
N GLU A 269 -7.48 6.90 16.97
CA GLU A 269 -7.47 8.19 17.67
C GLU A 269 -6.30 8.28 18.68
N ILE A 270 -6.09 7.24 19.48
CA ILE A 270 -4.96 7.17 20.41
C ILE A 270 -3.63 7.27 19.66
N ALA A 271 -3.49 6.52 18.57
CA ALA A 271 -2.26 6.52 17.79
C ALA A 271 -1.97 7.89 17.13
N LEU A 272 -3.01 8.58 16.64
CA LEU A 272 -2.88 9.95 16.15
C LEU A 272 -2.39 10.91 17.27
N LYS A 273 -2.99 10.81 18.45
CA LYS A 273 -2.61 11.61 19.62
C LYS A 273 -1.18 11.33 20.08
N ASP A 274 -0.79 10.07 20.13
CA ASP A 274 0.57 9.67 20.53
C ASP A 274 1.62 10.16 19.53
N ALA A 275 1.34 10.05 18.23
CA ALA A 275 2.20 10.59 17.19
C ALA A 275 2.35 12.12 17.31
N TYR A 276 1.24 12.81 17.55
CA TYR A 276 1.25 14.27 17.77
C TYR A 276 2.05 14.67 19.02
N ASN A 277 1.93 13.93 20.13
CA ASN A 277 2.72 14.15 21.33
C ASN A 277 4.23 13.92 21.11
N ILE A 278 4.59 12.96 20.25
CA ILE A 278 5.99 12.69 19.88
C ILE A 278 6.55 13.82 19.01
N LEU A 279 5.71 14.41 18.15
CA LEU A 279 6.07 15.54 17.30
C LEU A 279 6.43 16.80 18.11
N ASN A 280 5.74 17.02 19.22
CA ASN A 280 5.88 18.23 20.04
C ASN A 280 6.95 18.13 21.17
N LYS A 281 7.67 17.00 21.23
CA LYS A 281 8.83 16.78 22.11
C LYS A 281 10.15 16.92 21.35
#